data_8f1a26c0de7143005621d6b74d64b6f9
#
_entry.id   8f1a26c0de7143005621d6b74d64b6f9
#
_cell.length_a   1.000
_cell.length_b   1.000
_cell.length_c   1.000
_cell.angle_alpha   90.00
_cell.angle_beta   90.00
_cell.angle_gamma   90.00
#
_symmetry.space_group_name_H-M   'P 1'
#
loop_
_entity.id
_entity.type
_entity.pdbx_description
1 polymer ?
#
loop_
_entity_poly.entity_id
_entity_poly.type
_entity_poly.pdbx_seq_one_letter_code
_entity_poly.pdbx_strand_id
1 'polypeptide(L)'
;MVDIRVVLVEPEGEINVGLIARVMKNFGFKNLVIVNPKFPLERAKKYASHGIDVLSEAKVVKSLDEALKGVSLIVVTSCKASSGDDILRTPLTLKEFAEKIANYNGVVAIVFGRESVGLRREEIKRGDVLLTIPASPDYPSLNLSHAVAIVLYEIFSKLSKGHIPELQLPKPDETEILHRKMEEAVKSLSMPEHKKIKTI
;
A
#
# COMPACT_ATOMS: atom_id res chain seq x y z
N MET A 1 6.40 -2.63 19.54
CA MET A 1 6.25 -1.95 18.22
C MET A 1 5.81 -2.99 17.23
N VAL A 2 4.84 -2.67 16.37
CA VAL A 2 4.35 -3.60 15.34
C VAL A 2 5.42 -3.82 14.26
N ASP A 3 5.64 -5.08 13.87
CA ASP A 3 6.43 -5.48 12.71
C ASP A 3 5.48 -6.03 11.63
N ILE A 4 5.47 -5.39 10.46
CA ILE A 4 4.61 -5.79 9.35
C ILE A 4 5.37 -6.72 8.41
N ARG A 5 4.86 -7.96 8.30
CA ARG A 5 5.33 -8.95 7.34
C ARG A 5 4.37 -8.99 6.14
N VAL A 6 4.85 -8.65 4.97
CA VAL A 6 4.11 -8.83 3.71
C VAL A 6 4.34 -10.26 3.23
N VAL A 7 3.26 -11.01 3.02
CA VAL A 7 3.29 -12.39 2.53
C VAL A 7 2.60 -12.46 1.17
N LEU A 8 3.34 -12.87 0.14
CA LEU A 8 2.81 -13.08 -1.21
C LEU A 8 2.69 -14.57 -1.47
N VAL A 9 1.46 -15.05 -1.72
CA VAL A 9 1.20 -16.47 -1.97
C VAL A 9 1.17 -16.76 -3.45
N GLU A 10 2.13 -17.55 -3.92
CA GLU A 10 2.29 -17.98 -5.31
C GLU A 10 2.15 -16.84 -6.32
N PRO A 11 2.89 -15.72 -6.16
CA PRO A 11 2.79 -14.62 -7.12
C PRO A 11 3.17 -15.11 -8.53
N GLU A 12 2.41 -14.64 -9.52
CA GLU A 12 2.50 -15.10 -10.91
C GLU A 12 3.34 -14.16 -11.78
N GLY A 13 3.40 -12.85 -11.40
CA GLY A 13 4.05 -11.81 -12.18
C GLY A 13 5.29 -11.21 -11.50
N GLU A 14 6.46 -11.34 -12.15
CA GLU A 14 7.72 -10.72 -11.68
C GLU A 14 7.63 -9.20 -11.55
N ILE A 15 6.83 -8.55 -12.42
CA ILE A 15 6.59 -7.10 -12.38
C ILE A 15 5.96 -6.70 -11.05
N ASN A 16 4.90 -7.40 -10.65
CA ASN A 16 4.18 -7.11 -9.41
C ASN A 16 5.10 -7.24 -8.19
N VAL A 17 5.89 -8.31 -8.12
CA VAL A 17 6.80 -8.54 -6.99
C VAL A 17 7.89 -7.48 -6.93
N GLY A 18 8.45 -7.05 -8.06
CA GLY A 18 9.41 -5.95 -8.09
C GLY A 18 8.79 -4.62 -7.64
N LEU A 19 7.59 -4.28 -8.13
CA LEU A 19 6.87 -3.08 -7.71
C LEU A 19 6.49 -3.12 -6.22
N ILE A 20 6.11 -4.29 -5.69
CA ILE A 20 5.83 -4.47 -4.26
C ILE A 20 7.08 -4.18 -3.42
N ALA A 21 8.23 -4.71 -3.78
CA ALA A 21 9.48 -4.44 -3.08
C ALA A 21 9.81 -2.93 -3.06
N ARG A 22 9.57 -2.24 -4.17
CA ARG A 22 9.72 -0.78 -4.27
C ARG A 22 8.75 -0.04 -3.35
N VAL A 23 7.47 -0.44 -3.33
CA VAL A 23 6.45 0.13 -2.45
C VAL A 23 6.79 -0.09 -0.97
N MET A 24 7.22 -1.29 -0.61
CA MET A 24 7.69 -1.59 0.75
C MET A 24 8.84 -0.67 1.16
N LYS A 25 9.80 -0.45 0.29
CA LYS A 25 10.91 0.48 0.51
C LYS A 25 10.42 1.92 0.72
N ASN A 26 9.47 2.39 -0.10
CA ASN A 26 8.91 3.75 0.01
C ASN A 26 8.28 4.00 1.39
N PHE A 27 7.64 2.99 1.97
CA PHE A 27 6.96 3.09 3.27
C PHE A 27 7.78 2.52 4.44
N GLY A 28 9.05 2.16 4.22
CA GLY A 28 9.96 1.70 5.27
C GLY A 28 9.71 0.27 5.77
N PHE A 29 8.90 -0.53 5.08
CA PHE A 29 8.68 -1.94 5.38
C PHE A 29 9.74 -2.82 4.72
N LYS A 30 10.24 -3.85 5.44
CA LYS A 30 11.35 -4.69 4.96
C LYS A 30 11.04 -6.18 4.98
N ASN A 31 10.11 -6.63 5.82
CA ASN A 31 9.86 -8.05 6.07
C ASN A 31 8.96 -8.63 4.96
N LEU A 32 9.57 -9.08 3.85
CA LEU A 32 8.92 -9.70 2.71
C LEU A 32 9.11 -11.21 2.74
N VAL A 33 8.01 -11.96 2.65
CA VAL A 33 8.01 -13.42 2.51
C VAL A 33 7.22 -13.81 1.27
N ILE A 34 7.82 -14.64 0.43
CA ILE A 34 7.22 -15.09 -0.82
C ILE A 34 7.05 -16.61 -0.77
N VAL A 35 5.82 -17.06 -0.89
CA VAL A 35 5.46 -18.48 -0.89
C VAL A 35 5.42 -18.98 -2.32
N ASN A 36 6.30 -19.91 -2.66
CA ASN A 36 6.28 -20.68 -3.92
C ASN A 36 6.05 -19.80 -5.19
N PRO A 37 6.94 -18.81 -5.48
CA PRO A 37 6.77 -17.92 -6.64
C PRO A 37 6.77 -18.72 -7.95
N LYS A 38 5.99 -18.31 -8.93
CA LYS A 38 5.86 -18.99 -10.23
C LYS A 38 6.94 -18.61 -11.25
N PHE A 39 7.92 -17.82 -10.83
CA PHE A 39 9.03 -17.36 -11.67
C PHE A 39 10.32 -17.24 -10.84
N PRO A 40 11.49 -17.20 -11.47
CA PRO A 40 12.76 -16.91 -10.79
C PRO A 40 12.78 -15.50 -10.23
N LEU A 41 12.98 -15.35 -8.91
CA LEU A 41 12.90 -14.07 -8.19
C LEU A 41 13.85 -13.00 -8.75
N GLU A 42 14.97 -13.42 -9.32
CA GLU A 42 15.93 -12.52 -9.99
C GLU A 42 15.28 -11.63 -11.08
N ARG A 43 14.26 -12.15 -11.76
CA ARG A 43 13.54 -11.38 -12.79
C ARG A 43 12.80 -10.17 -12.23
N ALA A 44 12.40 -10.22 -10.97
CA ALA A 44 11.69 -9.11 -10.31
C ALA A 44 12.63 -7.92 -10.00
N LYS A 45 13.95 -8.15 -9.89
CA LYS A 45 14.92 -7.11 -9.52
C LYS A 45 14.90 -5.89 -10.46
N LYS A 46 14.72 -6.11 -11.76
CA LYS A 46 14.66 -5.02 -12.75
C LYS A 46 13.50 -4.03 -12.52
N TYR A 47 12.46 -4.45 -11.77
CA TYR A 47 11.28 -3.62 -11.47
C TYR A 47 11.31 -3.05 -10.05
N ALA A 48 12.23 -3.52 -9.20
CA ALA A 48 12.30 -3.12 -7.79
C ALA A 48 12.95 -1.74 -7.58
N SER A 49 13.73 -1.23 -8.54
CA SER A 49 14.45 0.05 -8.40
C SER A 49 15.20 0.10 -7.05
N HIS A 50 14.99 1.12 -6.23
CA HIS A 50 15.61 1.24 -4.90
C HIS A 50 15.10 0.22 -3.86
N GLY A 51 14.09 -0.60 -4.18
CA GLY A 51 13.60 -1.70 -3.33
C GLY A 51 14.34 -3.03 -3.53
N ILE A 52 15.47 -3.03 -4.26
CA ILE A 52 16.29 -4.24 -4.48
C ILE A 52 16.74 -4.86 -3.16
N ASP A 53 17.06 -4.07 -2.16
CA ASP A 53 17.45 -4.55 -0.83
C ASP A 53 16.32 -5.35 -0.17
N VAL A 54 15.07 -4.84 -0.21
CA VAL A 54 13.89 -5.57 0.30
C VAL A 54 13.72 -6.91 -0.43
N LEU A 55 13.89 -6.91 -1.75
CA LEU A 55 13.75 -8.13 -2.54
C LEU A 55 14.89 -9.13 -2.29
N SER A 56 16.12 -8.63 -2.07
CA SER A 56 17.28 -9.47 -1.81
C SER A 56 17.24 -10.11 -0.42
N GLU A 57 16.62 -9.44 0.55
CA GLU A 57 16.39 -9.94 1.91
C GLU A 57 15.10 -10.76 2.04
N ALA A 58 14.29 -10.83 0.97
CA ALA A 58 13.02 -11.54 0.97
C ALA A 58 13.24 -13.05 1.22
N LYS A 59 12.42 -13.62 2.10
CA LYS A 59 12.45 -15.04 2.39
C LYS A 59 11.53 -15.78 1.40
N VAL A 60 12.08 -16.76 0.69
CA VAL A 60 11.29 -17.65 -0.16
C VAL A 60 11.03 -18.94 0.59
N VAL A 61 9.76 -19.32 0.73
CA VAL A 61 9.32 -20.51 1.46
C VAL A 61 8.41 -21.38 0.60
N LYS A 62 8.22 -22.64 1.00
CA LYS A 62 7.44 -23.62 0.22
C LYS A 62 5.96 -23.62 0.56
N SER A 63 5.57 -23.13 1.73
CA SER A 63 4.18 -23.17 2.19
C SER A 63 3.80 -21.90 2.95
N LEU A 64 2.48 -21.63 3.01
CA LEU A 64 1.94 -20.55 3.81
C LEU A 64 2.21 -20.75 5.31
N ASP A 65 2.17 -21.99 5.79
CA ASP A 65 2.49 -22.31 7.19
C ASP A 65 3.91 -21.93 7.58
N GLU A 66 4.88 -22.10 6.67
CA GLU A 66 6.25 -21.63 6.89
C GLU A 66 6.32 -20.09 6.94
N ALA A 67 5.57 -19.41 6.07
CA ALA A 67 5.53 -17.94 6.05
C ALA A 67 4.92 -17.34 7.32
N LEU A 68 4.01 -18.08 7.98
CA LEU A 68 3.29 -17.66 9.16
C LEU A 68 3.99 -18.00 10.49
N LYS A 69 5.13 -18.67 10.47
CA LYS A 69 5.88 -18.97 11.69
C LYS A 69 6.29 -17.70 12.43
N GLY A 70 5.99 -17.66 13.74
CA GLY A 70 6.30 -16.52 14.61
C GLY A 70 5.44 -15.27 14.37
N VAL A 71 4.32 -15.41 13.66
CA VAL A 71 3.33 -14.34 13.46
C VAL A 71 2.36 -14.34 14.64
N SER A 72 2.04 -13.14 15.14
CA SER A 72 1.11 -12.94 16.25
C SER A 72 -0.32 -12.62 15.77
N LEU A 73 -0.47 -12.10 14.55
CA LEU A 73 -1.75 -11.78 13.94
C LEU A 73 -1.68 -12.02 12.43
N ILE A 74 -2.60 -12.81 11.92
CA ILE A 74 -2.68 -13.17 10.51
C ILE A 74 -3.84 -12.40 9.87
N VAL A 75 -3.53 -11.53 8.93
CA VAL A 75 -4.48 -10.75 8.16
C VAL A 75 -4.49 -11.26 6.73
N VAL A 76 -5.62 -11.74 6.27
CA VAL A 76 -5.79 -12.20 4.89
C VAL A 76 -6.58 -11.18 4.09
N THR A 77 -6.22 -10.98 2.82
CA THR A 77 -6.88 -10.00 1.96
C THR A 77 -7.82 -10.66 0.97
N SER A 78 -8.97 -10.02 0.71
CA SER A 78 -9.92 -10.46 -0.31
C SER A 78 -10.65 -9.26 -0.92
N CYS A 79 -10.90 -9.30 -2.23
CA CYS A 79 -11.78 -8.35 -2.91
C CYS A 79 -13.27 -8.70 -2.75
N LYS A 80 -13.59 -9.91 -2.29
CA LYS A 80 -14.96 -10.36 -2.04
C LYS A 80 -15.24 -10.21 -0.56
N ALA A 81 -16.15 -9.31 -0.19
CA ALA A 81 -16.80 -9.39 1.11
C ALA A 81 -17.50 -10.77 1.17
N SER A 82 -17.31 -11.51 2.25
CA SER A 82 -17.96 -12.82 2.40
C SER A 82 -19.48 -12.62 2.36
N SER A 83 -20.09 -12.93 1.24
CA SER A 83 -21.53 -13.11 1.12
C SER A 83 -21.83 -14.55 1.52
N GLY A 84 -22.06 -14.82 2.79
CA GLY A 84 -22.50 -16.15 3.22
C GLY A 84 -22.11 -16.45 4.67
N ASP A 85 -22.94 -17.13 5.32
CA ASP A 85 -23.09 -17.69 6.67
C ASP A 85 -21.86 -17.89 7.60
N ASP A 86 -20.67 -17.48 7.23
CA ASP A 86 -19.47 -17.46 8.09
C ASP A 86 -19.45 -16.16 8.92
N ILE A 87 -20.38 -16.07 9.86
CA ILE A 87 -20.55 -14.98 10.83
C ILE A 87 -19.28 -14.70 11.68
N LEU A 88 -18.30 -15.55 11.64
CA LEU A 88 -17.06 -15.45 12.43
C LEU A 88 -16.04 -14.44 11.88
N ARG A 89 -16.28 -13.84 10.72
CA ARG A 89 -15.33 -12.90 10.09
C ARG A 89 -16.04 -11.68 9.51
N THR A 90 -16.39 -10.74 10.35
CA THR A 90 -16.76 -9.41 9.88
C THR A 90 -15.51 -8.81 9.21
N PRO A 91 -15.55 -8.54 7.89
CA PRO A 91 -14.41 -7.94 7.23
C PRO A 91 -14.17 -6.55 7.83
N LEU A 92 -12.93 -6.30 8.26
CA LEU A 92 -12.52 -4.96 8.66
C LEU A 92 -12.24 -4.13 7.41
N THR A 93 -12.66 -2.88 7.46
CA THR A 93 -12.20 -1.91 6.48
C THR A 93 -10.71 -1.63 6.72
N LEU A 94 -10.00 -1.25 5.66
CA LEU A 94 -8.59 -0.93 5.76
C LEU A 94 -8.30 0.17 6.79
N LYS A 95 -9.17 1.18 6.86
CA LYS A 95 -9.06 2.30 7.82
C LYS A 95 -9.16 1.82 9.26
N GLU A 96 -10.20 1.02 9.58
CA GLU A 96 -10.38 0.45 10.92
C GLU A 96 -9.22 -0.45 11.32
N PHE A 97 -8.71 -1.23 10.38
CA PHE A 97 -7.54 -2.08 10.59
C PHE A 97 -6.29 -1.25 10.92
N ALA A 98 -6.00 -0.21 10.14
CA ALA A 98 -4.84 0.65 10.34
C ALA A 98 -4.88 1.37 11.70
N GLU A 99 -6.06 1.79 12.14
CA GLU A 99 -6.26 2.40 13.47
C GLU A 99 -5.97 1.41 14.61
N LYS A 100 -6.46 0.17 14.47
CA LYS A 100 -6.26 -0.87 15.49
C LYS A 100 -4.81 -1.33 15.58
N ILE A 101 -4.12 -1.46 14.44
CA ILE A 101 -2.77 -1.98 14.38
C ILE A 101 -1.71 -0.99 14.88
N ALA A 102 -2.01 0.31 14.91
CA ALA A 102 -1.08 1.34 15.37
C ALA A 102 -0.58 1.11 16.81
N ASN A 103 -1.40 0.49 17.65
CA ASN A 103 -1.06 0.16 19.04
C ASN A 103 -0.73 -1.32 19.26
N TYR A 104 -0.60 -2.10 18.19
CA TYR A 104 -0.34 -3.53 18.30
C TYR A 104 1.14 -3.81 18.55
N ASN A 105 1.42 -4.85 19.34
CA ASN A 105 2.77 -5.32 19.63
C ASN A 105 2.94 -6.75 19.11
N GLY A 106 3.88 -6.94 18.19
CA GLY A 106 4.16 -8.25 17.62
C GLY A 106 4.28 -8.23 16.11
N VAL A 107 4.45 -9.41 15.53
CA VAL A 107 4.56 -9.60 14.08
C VAL A 107 3.17 -9.79 13.49
N VAL A 108 2.80 -8.94 12.55
CA VAL A 108 1.54 -8.99 11.82
C VAL A 108 1.81 -9.38 10.38
N ALA A 109 1.32 -10.55 9.96
CA ALA A 109 1.40 -10.95 8.56
C ALA A 109 0.19 -10.44 7.79
N ILE A 110 0.44 -9.75 6.68
CA ILE A 110 -0.59 -9.37 5.73
C ILE A 110 -0.40 -10.23 4.49
N VAL A 111 -1.37 -11.11 4.24
CA VAL A 111 -1.29 -12.16 3.23
C VAL A 111 -2.07 -11.76 2.00
N PHE A 112 -1.37 -11.72 0.87
CA PHE A 112 -1.93 -11.44 -0.45
C PHE A 112 -1.85 -12.69 -1.32
N GLY A 113 -2.88 -12.92 -2.12
CA GLY A 113 -2.97 -14.06 -3.01
C GLY A 113 -2.41 -13.82 -4.41
N ARG A 114 -2.67 -14.79 -5.29
CA ARG A 114 -2.31 -14.80 -6.71
C ARG A 114 -3.06 -13.69 -7.45
N GLU A 115 -2.48 -13.22 -8.52
CA GLU A 115 -3.11 -12.21 -9.39
C GLU A 115 -4.40 -12.73 -10.03
N SER A 116 -4.40 -14.00 -10.47
CA SER A 116 -5.51 -14.58 -11.22
C SER A 116 -6.72 -14.96 -10.36
N VAL A 117 -6.49 -15.53 -9.16
CA VAL A 117 -7.56 -16.12 -8.34
C VAL A 117 -7.57 -15.66 -6.88
N GLY A 118 -6.59 -14.86 -6.46
CA GLY A 118 -6.44 -14.43 -5.08
C GLY A 118 -6.01 -15.56 -4.13
N LEU A 119 -6.44 -15.49 -2.88
CA LEU A 119 -6.26 -16.53 -1.89
C LEU A 119 -7.33 -17.62 -2.04
N ARG A 120 -6.91 -18.87 -1.88
CA ARG A 120 -7.84 -20.00 -1.82
C ARG A 120 -8.61 -20.02 -0.50
N ARG A 121 -9.74 -20.74 -0.46
CA ARG A 121 -10.59 -20.80 0.73
C ARG A 121 -9.84 -21.32 1.97
N GLU A 122 -8.97 -22.31 1.80
CA GLU A 122 -8.15 -22.87 2.87
C GLU A 122 -7.11 -21.86 3.40
N GLU A 123 -6.58 -21.02 2.52
CA GLU A 123 -5.62 -19.97 2.89
C GLU A 123 -6.34 -18.82 3.63
N ILE A 124 -7.55 -18.45 3.20
CA ILE A 124 -8.39 -17.46 3.88
C ILE A 124 -8.75 -17.93 5.29
N LYS A 125 -9.03 -19.23 5.48
CA LYS A 125 -9.32 -19.81 6.80
C LYS A 125 -8.17 -19.70 7.80
N ARG A 126 -6.93 -19.49 7.35
CA ARG A 126 -5.74 -19.29 8.21
C ARG A 126 -5.69 -17.88 8.83
N GLY A 127 -6.47 -16.93 8.31
CA GLY A 127 -6.47 -15.56 8.81
C GLY A 127 -7.28 -15.41 10.09
N ASP A 128 -6.79 -14.57 10.99
CA ASP A 128 -7.52 -14.09 12.16
C ASP A 128 -8.45 -12.93 11.77
N VAL A 129 -8.03 -12.16 10.76
CA VAL A 129 -8.75 -10.99 10.23
C VAL A 129 -8.87 -11.09 8.72
N LEU A 130 -10.06 -10.84 8.20
CA LEU A 130 -10.29 -10.64 6.78
C LEU A 130 -10.28 -9.13 6.49
N LEU A 131 -9.38 -8.71 5.62
CA LEU A 131 -9.20 -7.32 5.21
C LEU A 131 -9.72 -7.13 3.78
N THR A 132 -10.56 -6.12 3.59
CA THR A 132 -11.07 -5.76 2.27
C THR A 132 -10.72 -4.31 1.97
N ILE A 133 -10.24 -4.05 0.74
CA ILE A 133 -10.02 -2.71 0.22
C ILE A 133 -11.30 -2.31 -0.52
N PRO A 134 -12.01 -1.26 -0.08
CA PRO A 134 -13.19 -0.77 -0.80
C PRO A 134 -12.81 -0.36 -2.24
N ALA A 135 -13.55 -0.90 -3.20
CA ALA A 135 -13.39 -0.58 -4.62
C ALA A 135 -14.76 -0.54 -5.31
N SER A 136 -14.81 -0.12 -6.58
CA SER A 136 -16.06 -0.13 -7.34
C SER A 136 -16.65 -1.54 -7.41
N PRO A 137 -17.95 -1.71 -7.17
CA PRO A 137 -18.62 -2.99 -7.33
C PRO A 137 -18.55 -3.54 -8.76
N ASP A 138 -18.39 -2.67 -9.76
CA ASP A 138 -18.28 -3.08 -11.15
C ASP A 138 -16.93 -3.78 -11.44
N TYR A 139 -15.87 -3.40 -10.72
CA TYR A 139 -14.56 -4.02 -10.85
C TYR A 139 -13.79 -3.97 -9.51
N PRO A 140 -14.11 -4.86 -8.56
CA PRO A 140 -13.55 -4.81 -7.21
C PRO A 140 -12.14 -5.38 -7.10
N SER A 141 -11.65 -6.08 -8.14
CA SER A 141 -10.34 -6.74 -8.11
C SER A 141 -9.22 -5.77 -8.46
N LEU A 142 -8.36 -5.48 -7.50
CA LEU A 142 -7.18 -4.65 -7.69
C LEU A 142 -6.00 -5.50 -8.18
N ASN A 143 -5.13 -4.88 -8.98
CA ASN A 143 -3.81 -5.46 -9.24
C ASN A 143 -3.06 -5.69 -7.92
N LEU A 144 -2.28 -6.79 -7.83
CA LEU A 144 -1.59 -7.19 -6.61
C LEU A 144 -0.69 -6.09 -6.04
N SER A 145 0.13 -5.45 -6.88
CA SER A 145 1.02 -4.39 -6.40
C SER A 145 0.27 -3.14 -5.94
N HIS A 146 -0.87 -2.82 -6.56
CA HIS A 146 -1.75 -1.72 -6.13
C HIS A 146 -2.43 -2.04 -4.79
N ALA A 147 -2.93 -3.26 -4.61
CA ALA A 147 -3.51 -3.68 -3.33
C ALA A 147 -2.50 -3.57 -2.19
N VAL A 148 -1.28 -4.06 -2.40
CA VAL A 148 -0.18 -3.93 -1.42
C VAL A 148 0.14 -2.47 -1.13
N ALA A 149 0.21 -1.62 -2.17
CA ALA A 149 0.51 -0.19 -2.02
C ALA A 149 -0.53 0.52 -1.15
N ILE A 150 -1.81 0.28 -1.41
CA ILE A 150 -2.91 0.90 -0.66
C ILE A 150 -2.87 0.46 0.81
N VAL A 151 -2.71 -0.84 1.06
CA VAL A 151 -2.65 -1.38 2.43
C VAL A 151 -1.46 -0.80 3.19
N LEU A 152 -0.27 -0.81 2.60
CA LEU A 152 0.93 -0.30 3.25
C LEU A 152 0.90 1.21 3.45
N TYR A 153 0.33 1.98 2.52
CA TYR A 153 0.15 3.42 2.66
C TYR A 153 -0.75 3.75 3.85
N GLU A 154 -1.89 3.09 3.99
CA GLU A 154 -2.82 3.34 5.09
C GLU A 154 -2.20 3.00 6.45
N ILE A 155 -1.49 1.86 6.54
CA ILE A 155 -0.75 1.50 7.75
C ILE A 155 0.35 2.53 8.05
N PHE A 156 1.15 2.89 7.05
CA PHE A 156 2.21 3.88 7.18
C PHE A 156 1.68 5.22 7.66
N SER A 157 0.56 5.70 7.10
CA SER A 157 -0.06 6.97 7.46
C SER A 157 -0.48 7.04 8.94
N LYS A 158 -0.79 5.89 9.55
CA LYS A 158 -1.16 5.79 10.97
C LYS A 158 0.05 5.55 11.89
N LEU A 159 1.05 4.81 11.42
CA LEU A 159 2.25 4.51 12.21
C LEU A 159 3.26 5.66 12.19
N SER A 160 3.42 6.29 11.04
CA SER A 160 4.26 7.48 10.92
C SER A 160 3.47 8.66 11.46
N LYS A 161 3.96 9.26 12.54
CA LYS A 161 3.60 10.63 12.89
C LYS A 161 4.19 11.56 11.84
N GLY A 162 3.85 11.29 10.57
CA GLY A 162 4.39 12.00 9.41
C GLY A 162 4.14 13.48 9.57
N HIS A 163 5.21 14.22 9.68
CA HIS A 163 5.20 15.67 9.71
C HIS A 163 4.94 16.16 8.28
N ILE A 164 3.71 15.97 7.81
CA ILE A 164 3.22 16.79 6.69
C ILE A 164 2.85 18.12 7.35
N PRO A 165 3.56 19.21 7.05
CA PRO A 165 3.16 20.51 7.57
C PRO A 165 1.69 20.72 7.20
N GLU A 166 0.90 21.15 8.18
CA GLU A 166 -0.51 21.50 7.96
C GLU A 166 -0.55 22.67 6.98
N LEU A 167 -0.76 22.35 5.72
CA LEU A 167 -0.85 23.35 4.68
C LEU A 167 -2.20 24.06 4.84
N GLN A 168 -2.18 25.27 5.37
CA GLN A 168 -3.35 26.12 5.35
C GLN A 168 -3.60 26.54 3.90
N LEU A 169 -4.62 25.95 3.30
CA LEU A 169 -5.06 26.39 1.98
C LEU A 169 -5.63 27.80 2.08
N PRO A 170 -5.20 28.73 1.22
CA PRO A 170 -5.75 30.08 1.19
C PRO A 170 -7.23 30.02 0.85
N LYS A 171 -7.99 30.96 1.39
CA LYS A 171 -9.40 31.13 1.00
C LYS A 171 -9.47 31.66 -0.44
N PRO A 172 -10.58 31.36 -1.16
CA PRO A 172 -10.73 31.79 -2.55
C PRO A 172 -10.54 33.30 -2.75
N ASP A 173 -11.06 34.13 -1.84
CA ASP A 173 -10.89 35.58 -1.81
C ASP A 173 -9.44 36.02 -1.59
N GLU A 174 -8.68 35.35 -0.75
CA GLU A 174 -7.25 35.60 -0.53
C GLU A 174 -6.43 35.31 -1.79
N THR A 175 -6.78 34.25 -2.50
CA THR A 175 -6.14 33.87 -3.77
C THR A 175 -6.41 34.92 -4.85
N GLU A 176 -7.64 35.42 -4.95
CA GLU A 176 -8.01 36.45 -5.92
C GLU A 176 -7.28 37.77 -5.63
N ILE A 177 -7.20 38.16 -4.37
CA ILE A 177 -6.44 39.38 -3.94
C ILE A 177 -4.96 39.23 -4.29
N LEU A 178 -4.38 38.01 -4.05
CA LEU A 178 -2.98 37.76 -4.38
C LEU A 178 -2.74 37.86 -5.89
N HIS A 179 -3.58 37.23 -6.72
CA HIS A 179 -3.45 37.33 -8.17
C HIS A 179 -3.51 38.77 -8.66
N ARG A 180 -4.48 39.55 -8.20
CA ARG A 180 -4.59 40.97 -8.57
C ARG A 180 -3.34 41.75 -8.19
N LYS A 181 -2.82 41.57 -6.97
CA LYS A 181 -1.58 42.26 -6.53
C LYS A 181 -0.36 41.81 -7.34
N MET A 182 -0.27 40.56 -7.71
CA MET A 182 0.79 40.04 -8.59
C MET A 182 0.71 40.67 -9.97
N GLU A 183 -0.47 40.79 -10.55
CA GLU A 183 -0.67 41.46 -11.85
C GLU A 183 -0.28 42.97 -11.80
N GLU A 184 -0.67 43.66 -10.74
CA GLU A 184 -0.30 45.05 -10.51
C GLU A 184 1.23 45.22 -10.39
N ALA A 185 1.88 44.32 -9.64
CA ALA A 185 3.33 44.31 -9.49
C ALA A 185 4.05 44.03 -10.83
N VAL A 186 3.58 43.06 -11.60
CA VAL A 186 4.14 42.71 -12.93
C VAL A 186 3.95 43.85 -13.92
N LYS A 187 2.83 44.59 -13.86
CA LYS A 187 2.60 45.78 -14.69
C LYS A 187 3.52 46.95 -14.31
N SER A 188 3.85 47.10 -13.02
CA SER A 188 4.76 48.16 -12.53
C SER A 188 6.23 47.88 -12.84
N LEU A 189 6.60 46.60 -12.96
CA LEU A 189 7.91 46.17 -13.40
C LEU A 189 7.93 46.23 -14.92
N SER A 190 8.65 47.18 -15.54
CA SER A 190 8.82 47.33 -17.01
C SER A 190 9.48 46.07 -17.63
N MET A 191 8.88 44.90 -17.46
CA MET A 191 9.40 43.65 -17.98
C MET A 191 8.93 43.40 -19.42
N PRO A 192 9.80 42.90 -20.32
CA PRO A 192 9.41 42.51 -21.67
C PRO A 192 8.29 41.45 -21.61
N GLU A 193 7.31 41.53 -22.53
CA GLU A 193 6.11 40.65 -22.54
C GLU A 193 6.41 39.16 -22.52
N HIS A 194 7.52 38.73 -23.14
CA HIS A 194 7.92 37.33 -23.17
C HIS A 194 8.43 36.76 -21.82
N LYS A 195 8.65 37.64 -20.83
CA LYS A 195 9.04 37.26 -19.45
C LYS A 195 7.90 37.38 -18.45
N LYS A 196 6.69 37.74 -18.89
CA LYS A 196 5.51 37.70 -18.01
C LYS A 196 5.22 36.24 -17.64
N ILE A 197 5.27 35.97 -16.36
CA ILE A 197 4.93 34.64 -15.81
C ILE A 197 3.50 34.32 -16.26
N LYS A 198 3.32 33.26 -17.02
CA LYS A 198 1.98 32.71 -17.24
C LYS A 198 1.47 32.26 -15.89
N THR A 199 0.52 32.99 -15.36
CA THR A 199 -0.23 32.57 -14.17
C THR A 199 -0.97 31.29 -14.54
N ILE A 200 -0.65 30.21 -13.85
CA ILE A 200 -1.34 28.92 -13.92
C ILE A 200 -2.66 29.03 -13.18
#